data_3708be77ae0dc636ff1aa8b1207b25a0
#
_entry.id   3708be77ae0dc636ff1aa8b1207b25a0
#
_cell.length_a   1.000
_cell.length_b   1.000
_cell.length_c   1.000
_cell.angle_alpha   90.00
_cell.angle_beta   90.00
_cell.angle_gamma   90.00
#
_symmetry.space_group_name_H-M   'P 1'
#
loop_
_entity.id
_entity.type
_entity.pdbx_description
1 polymer ?
#
loop_
_entity_poly.entity_id
_entity_poly.type
_entity_poly.pdbx_seq_one_letter_code
_entity_poly.pdbx_strand_id
1 'polypeptide(L)' 'MIERIEIDPAVMLGKPVIRGTRIPVELILRKLSEGATEADLLDAYPRLTRADIQAALAYAADMLAHEIIVLPSAA' A
#
# COMPACT_ATOMS: atom_id res chain seq x y z
N MET A 1 -7.30 -0.11 12.55
CA MET A 1 -6.34 0.81 11.96
C MET A 1 -5.01 0.12 11.72
N ILE A 2 -4.36 0.41 10.63
CA ILE A 2 -3.11 -0.24 10.28
C ILE A 2 -1.97 0.61 10.79
N GLU A 3 -1.30 0.14 11.83
CA GLU A 3 -0.27 0.92 12.51
C GLU A 3 0.98 1.16 11.66
N ARG A 4 1.21 0.30 10.68
CA ARG A 4 2.40 0.42 9.82
C ARG A 4 2.25 1.44 8.71
N ILE A 5 1.06 1.99 8.56
CA ILE A 5 0.78 2.99 7.52
C ILE A 5 0.69 4.36 8.17
N GLU A 6 1.36 5.32 7.58
CA GLU A 6 1.38 6.69 8.07
C GLU A 6 0.91 7.64 6.98
N ILE A 7 0.08 8.60 7.35
CA ILE A 7 -0.35 9.65 6.45
C ILE A 7 0.00 10.97 7.12
N ASP A 8 1.00 11.66 6.58
CA ASP A 8 1.47 12.92 7.12
C ASP A 8 1.56 13.91 5.97
N PRO A 9 0.85 15.05 6.04
CA PRO A 9 0.90 16.05 4.98
C PRO A 9 2.31 16.53 4.66
N ALA A 10 3.23 16.44 5.61
CA ALA A 10 4.61 16.85 5.41
C ALA A 10 5.45 15.77 4.73
N VAL A 11 4.91 14.56 4.57
CA VAL A 11 5.63 13.44 3.97
C VAL A 11 4.89 13.02 2.70
N MET A 12 5.58 13.10 1.57
CA MET A 12 5.04 12.67 0.27
C MET A 12 3.67 13.30 -0.04
N LEU A 13 3.48 14.55 0.36
CA LEU A 13 2.26 15.31 0.11
C LEU A 13 1.01 14.63 0.69
N GLY A 14 1.17 13.94 1.81
CA GLY A 14 0.06 13.27 2.47
C GLY A 14 -0.31 11.93 1.89
N LYS A 15 0.51 11.35 1.04
CA LYS A 15 0.26 10.00 0.54
C LYS A 15 0.51 8.98 1.65
N PRO A 16 -0.26 7.90 1.70
CA PRO A 16 0.02 6.82 2.65
C PRO A 16 1.39 6.22 2.37
N VAL A 17 2.19 6.12 3.41
CA VAL A 17 3.54 5.55 3.32
C VAL A 17 3.72 4.52 4.43
N ILE A 18 4.68 3.65 4.26
CA ILE A 18 5.08 2.73 5.31
C ILE A 18 5.78 3.54 6.40
N ARG A 19 5.30 3.40 7.64
CA ARG A 19 5.81 4.15 8.78
C ARG A 19 7.32 3.98 8.92
N GLY A 20 7.99 5.09 9.17
CA GLY A 20 9.44 5.10 9.31
C GLY A 20 10.19 5.07 7.98
N THR A 21 9.48 5.16 6.88
CA THR A 21 10.09 5.20 5.55
C THR A 21 9.43 6.29 4.72
N ARG A 22 9.91 6.46 3.49
CA ARG A 22 9.23 7.29 2.50
C ARG A 22 8.71 6.44 1.35
N ILE A 23 8.46 5.16 1.62
CA ILE A 23 7.98 4.22 0.62
C ILE A 23 6.45 4.31 0.58
N PRO A 24 5.87 4.85 -0.49
CA PRO A 24 4.41 4.95 -0.59
C PRO A 24 3.78 3.58 -0.72
N VAL A 25 2.61 3.42 -0.11
CA VAL A 25 1.81 2.21 -0.28
C VAL A 25 1.53 1.98 -1.76
N GLU A 26 1.23 3.05 -2.49
CA GLU A 26 0.97 2.98 -3.92
C GLU A 26 2.11 2.31 -4.69
N LEU A 27 3.35 2.62 -4.33
CA LEU A 27 4.50 2.04 -5.01
C LEU A 27 4.55 0.52 -4.83
N ILE A 28 4.29 0.06 -3.62
CA ILE A 28 4.27 -1.37 -3.33
C ILE A 28 3.21 -2.07 -4.17
N LEU A 29 2.01 -1.51 -4.19
CA LEU A 29 0.91 -2.09 -4.94
C LEU A 29 1.21 -2.12 -6.44
N ARG A 30 1.77 -1.04 -6.94
CA ARG A 30 2.10 -0.94 -8.36
C ARG A 30 3.15 -1.97 -8.78
N LYS A 31 4.19 -2.14 -7.95
CA LYS A 31 5.22 -3.12 -8.24
C LYS A 31 4.66 -4.53 -8.25
N LEU A 32 3.80 -4.85 -7.29
CA LEU A 32 3.16 -6.15 -7.27
C LEU A 32 2.29 -6.36 -8.51
N SER A 33 1.58 -5.32 -8.94
CA SER A 33 0.74 -5.40 -10.14
C SER A 33 1.56 -5.64 -11.41
N GLU A 34 2.81 -5.22 -11.39
CA GLU A 34 3.72 -5.40 -12.52
C GLU A 34 4.45 -6.74 -12.50
N GLY A 35 4.14 -7.57 -11.52
CA GLY A 35 4.71 -8.90 -11.46
C GLY A 35 5.86 -9.07 -10.46
N ALA A 36 6.21 -8.03 -9.72
CA ALA A 36 7.23 -8.16 -8.68
C ALA A 36 6.72 -9.09 -7.59
N THR A 37 7.62 -9.90 -7.06
CA THR A 37 7.30 -10.76 -5.93
C THR A 37 7.60 -10.02 -4.63
N GLU A 38 7.12 -10.59 -3.52
CA GLU A 38 7.47 -10.09 -2.19
C GLU A 38 8.99 -10.06 -2.01
N ALA A 39 9.65 -11.13 -2.43
CA ALA A 39 11.11 -11.22 -2.33
C ALA A 39 11.79 -10.10 -3.12
N ASP A 40 11.28 -9.78 -4.31
CA ASP A 40 11.81 -8.69 -5.12
C ASP A 40 11.72 -7.36 -4.37
N LEU A 41 10.59 -7.11 -3.72
CA LEU A 41 10.39 -5.87 -2.98
C LEU A 41 11.32 -5.77 -1.77
N LEU A 42 11.48 -6.87 -1.03
CA LEU A 42 12.33 -6.90 0.14
C LEU A 42 13.80 -6.70 -0.25
N ASP A 43 14.19 -7.19 -1.41
CA ASP A 43 15.54 -7.02 -1.92
C ASP A 43 15.79 -5.58 -2.37
N ALA A 44 14.82 -4.99 -3.06
CA ALA A 44 14.95 -3.64 -3.60
C ALA A 44 14.86 -2.56 -2.51
N TYR A 45 14.10 -2.82 -1.46
CA TYR A 45 13.86 -1.85 -0.39
C TYR A 45 14.21 -2.47 0.95
N PRO A 46 15.48 -2.40 1.37
CA PRO A 46 15.93 -3.10 2.59
C PRO A 46 15.21 -2.71 3.87
N ARG A 47 14.58 -1.54 3.91
CA ARG A 47 13.84 -1.11 5.09
C ARG A 47 12.44 -1.70 5.16
N LEU A 48 12.00 -2.31 4.07
CA LEU A 48 10.69 -2.91 4.01
C LEU A 48 10.71 -4.28 4.66
N THR A 49 9.63 -4.63 5.33
CA THR A 49 9.46 -5.96 5.89
C THR A 49 8.25 -6.63 5.24
N ARG A 50 8.16 -7.93 5.40
CA ARG A 50 7.01 -8.67 4.91
C ARG A 50 5.71 -8.16 5.52
N ALA A 51 5.74 -7.83 6.82
CA ALA A 51 4.58 -7.28 7.50
C ALA A 51 4.16 -5.94 6.90
N ASP A 52 5.12 -5.15 6.42
CA ASP A 52 4.82 -3.88 5.77
C ASP A 52 4.08 -4.10 4.45
N ILE A 53 4.50 -5.10 3.67
CA ILE A 53 3.83 -5.42 2.40
C ILE A 53 2.40 -5.87 2.68
N GLN A 54 2.20 -6.71 3.68
CA GLN A 54 0.87 -7.16 4.06
C GLN A 54 0.01 -6.00 4.55
N ALA A 55 0.59 -5.07 5.30
CA ALA A 55 -0.12 -3.88 5.75
C ALA A 55 -0.55 -3.00 4.58
N ALA A 56 0.30 -2.87 3.57
CA ALA A 56 -0.03 -2.11 2.37
C ALA A 56 -1.24 -2.72 1.64
N LEU A 57 -1.24 -4.05 1.52
CA LEU A 57 -2.36 -4.75 0.88
C LEU A 57 -3.65 -4.60 1.69
N ALA A 58 -3.56 -4.73 3.01
CA ALA A 58 -4.72 -4.59 3.89
C ALA A 58 -5.27 -3.16 3.84
N TYR A 59 -4.38 -2.17 3.82
CA TYR A 59 -4.79 -0.78 3.71
C TYR A 59 -5.57 -0.54 2.41
N ALA A 60 -5.05 -1.06 1.30
CA ALA A 60 -5.72 -0.91 0.01
C ALA A 60 -7.09 -1.59 0.02
N ALA A 61 -7.17 -2.78 0.60
CA ALA A 61 -8.43 -3.49 0.70
C ALA A 61 -9.45 -2.72 1.52
N ASP A 62 -9.02 -2.14 2.65
CA ASP A 62 -9.89 -1.35 3.51
C ASP A 62 -10.39 -0.11 2.79
N MET A 63 -9.51 0.57 2.05
CA MET A 63 -9.90 1.75 1.31
C MET A 63 -10.95 1.44 0.25
N LEU A 64 -10.75 0.35 -0.47
CA LEU A 64 -11.70 -0.07 -1.50
C LEU A 64 -13.01 -0.54 -0.90
N ALA A 65 -12.95 -1.18 0.25
CA ALA A 65 -14.16 -1.66 0.94
C ALA A 65 -15.06 -0.52 1.38
N HIS A 66 -14.50 0.68 1.56
CA HIS A 66 -15.28 1.84 1.98
C HIS A 66 -15.73 2.72 0.82
N GLU A 67 -15.34 2.38 -0.41
CA GLU A 67 -15.83 3.09 -1.57
C GLU A 67 -17.25 2.65 -1.89
N ILE A 68 -18.05 3.63 -2.27
CA ILE A 68 -19.39 3.32 -2.79
C ILE A 68 -19.21 3.14 -4.29
N ILE A 69 -19.29 1.91 -4.74
CA ILE A 69 -19.16 1.59 -6.15
C ILE A 69 -20.55 1.27 -6.68
N VAL A 70 -21.04 2.11 -7.57
CA VAL A 70 -22.29 1.82 -8.27
C VAL A 70 -21.91 1.08 -9.54
N LEU A 71 -22.05 -0.22 -9.50
CA LEU A 71 -21.79 -1.03 -10.67
C LEU A 71 -23.00 -1.01 -11.58
N PRO A 72 -22.79 -0.89 -12.88
CA PRO A 72 -23.89 -1.12 -13.78
C PRO A 72 -24.37 -2.53 -13.54
N SER A 73 -25.65 -2.71 -13.70
CA SER A 73 -26.23 -4.02 -13.56
C SER A 73 -25.48 -4.96 -14.48
N ALA A 74 -24.60 -5.65 -13.93
CA ALA A 74 -23.79 -6.50 -14.74
C ALA A 74 -24.43 -7.82 -14.86
N ALA A 75 -25.47 -7.78 -14.52
CA ALA A 75 -26.00 -9.09 -14.66
C ALA A 75 -25.00 -9.98 -15.15
#